data_5c44166a4ec4b5cb24de11d9d2d64ba4
#
_entry.id   5c44166a4ec4b5cb24de11d9d2d64ba4
#
_cell.length_a   1.000
_cell.length_b   1.000
_cell.length_c   1.000
_cell.angle_alpha   90.00
_cell.angle_beta   90.00
_cell.angle_gamma   90.00
#
_symmetry.space_group_name_H-M   'P 1'
#
loop_
_entity.id
_entity.type
_entity.pdbx_description
1 polymer ?
#
loop_
_entity_poly.entity_id
_entity_poly.type
_entity_poly.pdbx_seq_one_letter_code
_entity_poly.pdbx_strand_id
1 'polypeptide(L)'
;MPKSSPNGKKWTKEKIKKLITEKSNLLDIGCGRGTYKDLFKDVEVIANSNWVAVEVWEPYISQFNLTAKYNKILNEDARALDWKTLGNWDLVFMGDVLEHMTKEQAQELVDLALKHTKYILISIPIVYMPQGADGGNEYEIHVKPDWSDKEVLESFPNIVEHHKEGKIGVYLLKGAL
;
A
#
# COMPACT_ATOMS: atom_id res chain seq x y z
N MET A 1 6.18 -9.53 -14.32
CA MET A 1 6.89 -8.98 -13.15
C MET A 1 6.23 -7.66 -12.78
N PRO A 2 5.60 -7.56 -11.64
CA PRO A 2 4.83 -6.39 -11.26
C PRO A 2 5.73 -5.16 -11.22
N LYS A 3 5.38 -4.15 -12.00
CA LYS A 3 6.03 -2.84 -11.97
C LYS A 3 4.99 -1.85 -11.49
N SER A 4 5.14 -1.41 -10.26
CA SER A 4 4.36 -0.26 -9.78
C SER A 4 4.58 0.94 -10.72
N SER A 5 3.50 1.62 -11.07
CA SER A 5 3.55 2.81 -11.91
C SER A 5 4.39 3.93 -11.25
N PRO A 6 5.18 4.70 -12.00
CA PRO A 6 5.83 5.89 -11.47
C PRO A 6 4.82 7.02 -11.17
N ASN A 7 3.62 6.95 -11.77
CA ASN A 7 2.58 7.96 -11.60
C ASN A 7 2.14 8.06 -10.14
N GLY A 8 1.94 9.27 -9.67
CA GLY A 8 1.58 9.58 -8.29
C GLY A 8 2.72 9.50 -7.27
N LYS A 9 3.87 8.90 -7.60
CA LYS A 9 4.97 8.71 -6.64
C LYS A 9 5.61 10.04 -6.19
N LYS A 10 5.72 11.03 -7.08
CA LYS A 10 6.20 12.36 -6.72
C LYS A 10 5.27 13.03 -5.72
N TRP A 11 3.97 13.06 -6.01
CA TRP A 11 2.96 13.60 -5.08
C TRP A 11 2.99 12.87 -3.73
N THR A 12 3.03 11.53 -3.75
CA THR A 12 3.17 10.70 -2.55
C THR A 12 4.37 11.13 -1.71
N LYS A 13 5.55 11.24 -2.33
CA LYS A 13 6.76 11.62 -1.63
C LYS A 13 6.66 12.98 -0.96
N GLU A 14 6.13 13.98 -1.68
CA GLU A 14 5.94 15.34 -1.16
C GLU A 14 4.93 15.40 0.01
N LYS A 15 3.85 14.61 -0.06
CA LYS A 15 2.85 14.54 1.00
C LYS A 15 3.37 13.84 2.24
N ILE A 16 3.94 12.66 2.10
CA ILE A 16 4.42 11.88 3.24
C ILE A 16 5.57 12.56 3.95
N LYS A 17 6.47 13.25 3.24
CA LYS A 17 7.51 14.09 3.88
C LYS A 17 6.97 15.18 4.80
N LYS A 18 5.76 15.68 4.55
CA LYS A 18 5.11 16.68 5.42
C LYS A 18 4.40 16.04 6.61
N LEU A 19 3.96 14.80 6.49
CA LEU A 19 3.25 14.07 7.53
C LEU A 19 4.20 13.37 8.51
N ILE A 20 5.28 12.79 7.98
CA ILE A 20 6.25 12.00 8.75
C ILE A 20 7.50 12.87 8.96
N THR A 21 7.54 13.55 10.10
CA THR A 21 8.62 14.47 10.48
C THR A 21 9.57 13.92 11.55
N GLU A 22 9.22 12.75 12.11
CA GLU A 22 10.00 12.02 13.11
C GLU A 22 9.98 10.53 12.79
N LYS A 23 10.84 9.74 13.47
CA LYS A 23 10.85 8.28 13.30
C LYS A 23 9.50 7.69 13.68
N SER A 24 8.94 6.91 12.78
CA SER A 24 7.57 6.44 12.81
C SER A 24 7.49 4.92 12.55
N ASN A 25 6.33 4.34 12.82
CA ASN A 25 6.00 2.97 12.46
C ASN A 25 5.25 2.95 11.13
N LEU A 26 5.84 2.32 10.12
CA LEU A 26 5.34 2.30 8.75
C LEU A 26 5.08 0.86 8.32
N LEU A 27 3.89 0.59 7.81
CA LEU A 27 3.48 -0.72 7.30
C LEU A 27 3.29 -0.64 5.78
N ASP A 28 3.95 -1.53 5.05
CA ASP A 28 3.88 -1.62 3.58
C ASP A 28 3.18 -2.93 3.20
N ILE A 29 1.89 -2.85 2.91
CA ILE A 29 1.05 -4.00 2.55
C ILE A 29 1.17 -4.27 1.05
N GLY A 30 1.43 -5.54 0.68
CA GLY A 30 1.69 -5.92 -0.69
C GLY A 30 2.94 -5.23 -1.22
N CYS A 31 4.02 -5.27 -0.44
CA CYS A 31 5.21 -4.47 -0.70
C CYS A 31 5.90 -4.80 -2.03
N GLY A 32 5.64 -5.99 -2.62
CA GLY A 32 6.23 -6.44 -3.87
C GLY A 32 7.74 -6.33 -3.84
N ARG A 33 8.32 -5.47 -4.68
CA ARG A 33 9.77 -5.21 -4.71
C ARG A 33 10.28 -4.17 -3.72
N GLY A 34 9.42 -3.65 -2.86
CA GLY A 34 9.76 -2.60 -1.90
C GLY A 34 9.73 -1.19 -2.48
N THR A 35 8.79 -0.93 -3.39
CA THR A 35 8.69 0.35 -4.13
C THR A 35 8.59 1.56 -3.20
N TYR A 36 7.77 1.48 -2.15
CA TYR A 36 7.62 2.61 -1.22
C TYR A 36 8.84 2.78 -0.32
N LYS A 37 9.44 1.71 0.16
CA LYS A 37 10.70 1.79 0.91
C LYS A 37 11.80 2.46 0.07
N ASP A 38 11.93 2.08 -1.21
CA ASP A 38 12.91 2.66 -2.13
C ASP A 38 12.57 4.13 -2.48
N LEU A 39 11.29 4.52 -2.51
CA LEU A 39 10.86 5.90 -2.78
C LEU A 39 11.39 6.89 -1.74
N PHE A 40 11.52 6.46 -0.49
CA PHE A 40 11.93 7.31 0.62
C PHE A 40 13.39 7.12 1.08
N LYS A 41 14.20 6.36 0.33
CA LYS A 41 15.59 6.05 0.71
C LYS A 41 16.48 7.27 0.94
N ASP A 42 16.17 8.41 0.31
CA ASP A 42 16.87 9.69 0.42
C ASP A 42 16.21 10.68 1.41
N VAL A 43 15.18 10.25 2.13
CA VAL A 43 14.51 11.03 3.18
C VAL A 43 14.86 10.40 4.53
N GLU A 44 15.94 10.86 5.15
CA GLU A 44 16.60 10.22 6.29
C GLU A 44 15.63 9.81 7.41
N VAL A 45 14.73 10.69 7.85
CA VAL A 45 13.79 10.40 8.93
C VAL A 45 12.84 9.26 8.58
N ILE A 46 12.38 9.18 7.34
CA ILE A 46 11.48 8.14 6.85
C ILE A 46 12.27 6.86 6.56
N ALA A 47 13.44 6.99 5.92
CA ALA A 47 14.30 5.84 5.62
C ALA A 47 14.70 5.08 6.89
N ASN A 48 14.95 5.79 8.00
CA ASN A 48 15.35 5.25 9.29
C ASN A 48 14.17 4.94 10.24
N SER A 49 12.93 5.08 9.77
CA SER A 49 11.72 4.66 10.49
C SER A 49 11.65 3.12 10.60
N ASN A 50 10.78 2.64 11.48
CA ASN A 50 10.49 1.21 11.58
C ASN A 50 9.57 0.79 10.44
N TRP A 51 10.11 0.07 9.46
CA TRP A 51 9.37 -0.43 8.31
C TRP A 51 9.06 -1.92 8.46
N VAL A 52 7.78 -2.25 8.47
CA VAL A 52 7.30 -3.63 8.39
C VAL A 52 6.64 -3.84 7.04
N ALA A 53 6.91 -4.96 6.39
CA ALA A 53 6.30 -5.34 5.13
C ALA A 53 5.35 -6.53 5.32
N VAL A 54 4.29 -6.55 4.53
CA VAL A 54 3.42 -7.71 4.32
C VAL A 54 3.53 -8.12 2.86
N GLU A 55 3.90 -9.38 2.62
CA GLU A 55 4.01 -9.94 1.27
C GLU A 55 3.48 -11.39 1.26
N VAL A 56 2.44 -11.63 0.48
CA VAL A 56 1.79 -12.94 0.43
C VAL A 56 2.59 -13.95 -0.40
N TRP A 57 3.26 -13.47 -1.47
CA TRP A 57 4.02 -14.34 -2.38
C TRP A 57 5.48 -14.51 -1.89
N GLU A 58 5.71 -15.60 -1.19
CA GLU A 58 7.01 -15.91 -0.58
C GLU A 58 8.22 -15.76 -1.53
N PRO A 59 8.16 -16.18 -2.82
CA PRO A 59 9.30 -16.03 -3.73
C PRO A 59 9.77 -14.57 -3.90
N TYR A 60 8.91 -13.56 -3.74
CA TYR A 60 9.31 -12.16 -3.83
C TYR A 60 10.22 -11.73 -2.68
N ILE A 61 10.10 -12.36 -1.50
CA ILE A 61 10.93 -12.04 -0.33
C ILE A 61 12.41 -12.25 -0.65
N SER A 62 12.74 -13.40 -1.25
CA SER A 62 14.11 -13.72 -1.67
C SER A 62 14.51 -12.98 -2.95
N GLN A 63 13.63 -12.99 -3.96
CA GLN A 63 13.91 -12.40 -5.27
C GLN A 63 14.26 -10.91 -5.20
N PHE A 64 13.60 -10.15 -4.33
CA PHE A 64 13.81 -8.71 -4.18
C PHE A 64 14.65 -8.34 -2.95
N ASN A 65 15.22 -9.34 -2.27
CA ASN A 65 16.02 -9.17 -1.06
C ASN A 65 15.32 -8.27 -0.01
N LEU A 66 14.04 -8.57 0.24
CA LEU A 66 13.21 -7.74 1.11
C LEU A 66 13.71 -7.74 2.56
N THR A 67 14.32 -8.81 3.02
CA THR A 67 14.91 -8.92 4.37
C THR A 67 16.02 -7.91 4.63
N ALA A 68 16.70 -7.43 3.57
CA ALA A 68 17.68 -6.36 3.69
C ALA A 68 17.06 -4.94 3.65
N LYS A 69 15.78 -4.83 3.22
CA LYS A 69 15.10 -3.55 3.08
C LYS A 69 14.25 -3.20 4.30
N TYR A 70 13.57 -4.18 4.89
CA TYR A 70 12.57 -4.01 5.94
C TYR A 70 13.08 -4.51 7.30
N ASN A 71 12.62 -3.88 8.38
CA ASN A 71 12.93 -4.31 9.74
C ASN A 71 12.28 -5.66 10.08
N LYS A 72 11.09 -5.91 9.48
CA LYS A 72 10.36 -7.17 9.62
C LYS A 72 9.54 -7.42 8.37
N ILE A 73 9.36 -8.70 8.01
CA ILE A 73 8.47 -9.14 6.94
C ILE A 73 7.48 -10.14 7.52
N LEU A 74 6.22 -9.97 7.18
CA LEU A 74 5.14 -10.91 7.44
C LEU A 74 4.80 -11.56 6.10
N ASN A 75 5.03 -12.86 5.99
CA ASN A 75 4.62 -13.62 4.82
C ASN A 75 3.18 -14.11 5.02
N GLU A 76 2.25 -13.21 4.82
CA GLU A 76 0.83 -13.41 5.09
C GLU A 76 -0.04 -12.69 4.05
N ASP A 77 -1.26 -13.19 3.89
CA ASP A 77 -2.29 -12.47 3.13
C ASP A 77 -2.79 -11.28 3.95
N ALA A 78 -2.80 -10.09 3.35
CA ALA A 78 -3.26 -8.87 4.02
C ALA A 78 -4.69 -8.96 4.58
N ARG A 79 -5.54 -9.79 3.96
CA ARG A 79 -6.93 -10.04 4.38
C ARG A 79 -7.02 -10.87 5.66
N ALA A 80 -5.96 -11.59 6.02
CA ALA A 80 -5.90 -12.45 7.20
C ALA A 80 -5.15 -11.83 8.40
N LEU A 81 -4.65 -10.59 8.26
CA LEU A 81 -3.88 -9.91 9.30
C LEU A 81 -4.67 -9.73 10.61
N ASP A 82 -4.07 -10.14 11.71
CA ASP A 82 -4.58 -9.79 13.04
C ASP A 82 -4.10 -8.39 13.46
N TRP A 83 -4.87 -7.39 13.13
CA TRP A 83 -4.57 -5.99 13.42
C TRP A 83 -4.37 -5.68 14.91
N LYS A 84 -5.00 -6.44 15.82
CA LYS A 84 -4.80 -6.26 17.26
C LYS A 84 -3.39 -6.65 17.68
N THR A 85 -2.86 -7.73 17.10
CA THR A 85 -1.49 -8.20 17.36
C THR A 85 -0.45 -7.37 16.63
N LEU A 86 -0.77 -6.83 15.45
CA LEU A 86 0.11 -5.94 14.69
C LEU A 86 0.39 -4.61 15.40
N GLY A 87 -0.56 -4.14 16.23
CA GLY A 87 -0.45 -2.87 16.94
C GLY A 87 -0.81 -1.66 16.08
N ASN A 88 -0.25 -0.50 16.45
CA ASN A 88 -0.61 0.80 15.87
C ASN A 88 0.48 1.32 14.92
N TRP A 89 0.04 2.03 13.87
CA TRP A 89 0.90 2.52 12.79
C TRP A 89 0.71 4.01 12.57
N ASP A 90 1.78 4.71 12.22
CA ASP A 90 1.71 6.11 11.81
C ASP A 90 1.22 6.23 10.37
N LEU A 91 1.64 5.29 9.51
CA LEU A 91 1.22 5.24 8.11
C LEU A 91 1.21 3.79 7.60
N VAL A 92 0.15 3.45 6.89
CA VAL A 92 0.02 2.20 6.12
C VAL A 92 0.03 2.53 4.64
N PHE A 93 0.88 1.86 3.87
CA PHE A 93 0.89 1.90 2.42
C PHE A 93 0.11 0.71 1.85
N MET A 94 -0.74 0.95 0.87
CA MET A 94 -1.45 -0.03 0.05
C MET A 94 -1.31 0.39 -1.41
N GLY A 95 -0.17 0.08 -2.00
CA GLY A 95 0.14 0.50 -3.38
C GLY A 95 0.01 -0.64 -4.36
N ASP A 96 -0.92 -0.52 -5.28
CA ASP A 96 -1.25 -1.55 -6.26
C ASP A 96 -1.63 -2.88 -5.54
N VAL A 97 -2.61 -2.81 -4.62
CA VAL A 97 -3.06 -3.92 -3.76
C VAL A 97 -4.56 -4.18 -3.89
N LEU A 98 -5.37 -3.12 -3.82
CA LEU A 98 -6.82 -3.28 -3.69
C LEU A 98 -7.49 -3.83 -4.95
N GLU A 99 -6.87 -3.69 -6.12
CA GLU A 99 -7.32 -4.30 -7.37
C GLU A 99 -7.19 -5.81 -7.41
N HIS A 100 -6.36 -6.39 -6.53
CA HIS A 100 -6.15 -7.84 -6.42
C HIS A 100 -7.20 -8.56 -5.57
N MET A 101 -8.21 -7.84 -5.08
CA MET A 101 -9.30 -8.39 -4.25
C MET A 101 -10.66 -7.85 -4.69
N THR A 102 -11.75 -8.43 -4.16
CA THR A 102 -13.08 -7.86 -4.42
C THR A 102 -13.24 -6.50 -3.72
N LYS A 103 -14.20 -5.72 -4.16
CA LYS A 103 -14.49 -4.41 -3.54
C LYS A 103 -14.79 -4.54 -2.05
N GLU A 104 -15.56 -5.54 -1.66
CA GLU A 104 -15.94 -5.80 -0.28
C GLU A 104 -14.71 -6.16 0.57
N GLN A 105 -13.81 -7.00 0.05
CA GLN A 105 -12.55 -7.33 0.72
C GLN A 105 -11.64 -6.11 0.87
N ALA A 106 -11.58 -5.25 -0.16
CA ALA A 106 -10.81 -4.01 -0.12
C ALA A 106 -11.36 -3.04 0.94
N GLN A 107 -12.69 -2.90 1.01
CA GLN A 107 -13.34 -2.06 2.03
C GLN A 107 -13.09 -2.60 3.44
N GLU A 108 -13.25 -3.91 3.65
CA GLU A 108 -13.00 -4.54 4.95
C GLU A 108 -11.54 -4.36 5.41
N LEU A 109 -10.57 -4.58 4.51
CA LEU A 109 -9.14 -4.38 4.80
C LEU A 109 -8.85 -2.93 5.21
N VAL A 110 -9.37 -1.95 4.44
CA VAL A 110 -9.16 -0.53 4.73
C VAL A 110 -9.85 -0.12 6.03
N ASP A 111 -11.07 -0.58 6.29
CA ASP A 111 -11.82 -0.28 7.51
C ASP A 111 -11.14 -0.84 8.77
N LEU A 112 -10.53 -2.02 8.67
CA LEU A 112 -9.74 -2.58 9.76
C LEU A 112 -8.46 -1.77 9.97
N ALA A 113 -7.73 -1.46 8.90
CA ALA A 113 -6.50 -0.67 8.98
C ALA A 113 -6.74 0.73 9.57
N LEU A 114 -7.83 1.41 9.20
CA LEU A 114 -8.19 2.74 9.72
C LEU A 114 -8.30 2.80 11.25
N LYS A 115 -8.68 1.70 11.90
CA LYS A 115 -8.79 1.62 13.36
C LYS A 115 -7.43 1.57 14.07
N HIS A 116 -6.37 1.23 13.34
CA HIS A 116 -5.03 0.97 13.86
C HIS A 116 -3.95 1.87 13.27
N THR A 117 -4.34 2.94 12.56
CA THR A 117 -3.37 3.84 11.93
C THR A 117 -3.78 5.31 12.02
N LYS A 118 -2.80 6.22 11.92
CA LYS A 118 -3.06 7.66 11.72
C LYS A 118 -3.42 7.96 10.28
N TYR A 119 -2.74 7.32 9.31
CA TYR A 119 -2.95 7.56 7.89
C TYR A 119 -2.84 6.27 7.09
N ILE A 120 -3.60 6.20 5.98
CA ILE A 120 -3.40 5.18 4.93
C ILE A 120 -3.13 5.91 3.63
N LEU A 121 -2.14 5.43 2.86
CA LEU A 121 -1.93 5.83 1.48
C LEU A 121 -2.29 4.69 0.56
N ILE A 122 -3.30 4.90 -0.27
CA ILE A 122 -3.72 3.96 -1.32
C ILE A 122 -3.21 4.50 -2.65
N SER A 123 -2.64 3.64 -3.50
CA SER A 123 -2.35 3.90 -4.91
C SER A 123 -2.96 2.77 -5.73
N ILE A 124 -3.79 3.10 -6.72
CA ILE A 124 -4.59 2.10 -7.43
C ILE A 124 -4.82 2.55 -8.88
N PRO A 125 -4.85 1.62 -9.86
CA PRO A 125 -5.35 1.91 -11.21
C PRO A 125 -6.81 2.36 -11.16
N ILE A 126 -7.13 3.49 -11.84
CA ILE A 126 -8.49 4.07 -11.92
C ILE A 126 -9.05 4.02 -13.33
N VAL A 127 -8.59 3.06 -14.10
CA VAL A 127 -9.06 2.74 -15.44
C VAL A 127 -9.16 1.22 -15.55
N TYR A 128 -9.95 0.73 -16.51
CA TYR A 128 -10.00 -0.70 -16.78
C TYR A 128 -8.61 -1.23 -17.11
N MET A 129 -8.07 -2.08 -16.24
CA MET A 129 -6.71 -2.64 -16.33
C MET A 129 -6.74 -4.11 -15.91
N PRO A 130 -7.15 -5.03 -16.80
CA PRO A 130 -7.12 -6.44 -16.49
C PRO A 130 -5.70 -6.97 -16.42
N GLN A 131 -5.42 -7.84 -15.46
CA GLN A 131 -4.13 -8.52 -15.29
C GLN A 131 -4.39 -9.96 -14.85
N GLY A 132 -3.71 -10.89 -15.47
CA GLY A 132 -3.67 -12.31 -15.07
C GLY A 132 -2.51 -12.59 -14.10
N ALA A 133 -2.33 -13.86 -13.75
CA ALA A 133 -1.18 -14.30 -12.96
C ALA A 133 0.14 -13.95 -13.66
N ASP A 134 1.10 -13.42 -12.92
CA ASP A 134 2.45 -13.12 -13.42
C ASP A 134 3.46 -14.11 -12.82
N GLY A 135 4.18 -14.82 -13.67
CA GLY A 135 5.20 -15.78 -13.24
C GLY A 135 4.66 -16.91 -12.32
N GLY A 136 3.39 -17.26 -12.45
CA GLY A 136 2.72 -18.25 -11.59
C GLY A 136 2.17 -17.69 -10.28
N ASN A 137 2.33 -16.40 -10.04
CA ASN A 137 1.76 -15.72 -8.88
C ASN A 137 0.28 -15.35 -9.14
N GLU A 138 -0.64 -16.10 -8.57
CA GLU A 138 -2.08 -15.86 -8.71
C GLU A 138 -2.55 -14.62 -7.92
N TYR A 139 -1.79 -14.18 -6.92
CA TYR A 139 -2.09 -12.93 -6.18
C TYR A 139 -1.89 -11.67 -7.03
N GLU A 140 -1.25 -11.78 -8.21
CA GLU A 140 -1.13 -10.67 -9.17
C GLU A 140 -2.37 -10.49 -10.05
N ILE A 141 -3.37 -11.38 -9.95
CA ILE A 141 -4.60 -11.26 -10.74
C ILE A 141 -5.40 -10.05 -10.27
N HIS A 142 -5.79 -9.17 -11.19
CA HIS A 142 -6.72 -8.10 -10.90
C HIS A 142 -8.15 -8.66 -10.81
N VAL A 143 -8.58 -8.96 -9.60
CA VAL A 143 -9.94 -9.45 -9.31
C VAL A 143 -10.97 -8.34 -9.56
N LYS A 144 -10.62 -7.10 -9.22
CA LYS A 144 -11.41 -5.90 -9.57
C LYS A 144 -10.58 -4.96 -10.47
N PRO A 145 -10.57 -5.23 -11.79
CA PRO A 145 -9.73 -4.52 -12.75
C PRO A 145 -10.29 -3.15 -13.20
N ASP A 146 -11.42 -2.72 -12.67
CA ASP A 146 -12.24 -1.61 -13.19
C ASP A 146 -12.56 -0.54 -12.16
N TRP A 147 -11.68 -0.34 -11.16
CA TRP A 147 -11.81 0.79 -10.27
C TRP A 147 -11.87 2.11 -11.05
N SER A 148 -12.74 3.01 -10.64
CA SER A 148 -12.76 4.40 -11.10
C SER A 148 -12.48 5.34 -9.94
N ASP A 149 -11.97 6.55 -10.25
CA ASP A 149 -11.73 7.58 -9.24
C ASP A 149 -13.00 7.89 -8.41
N LYS A 150 -14.15 8.00 -9.08
CA LYS A 150 -15.43 8.19 -8.41
C LYS A 150 -15.76 7.07 -7.45
N GLU A 151 -15.60 5.82 -7.88
CA GLU A 151 -15.89 4.65 -7.04
C GLU A 151 -14.96 4.57 -5.83
N VAL A 152 -13.68 4.91 -5.98
CA VAL A 152 -12.74 4.95 -4.84
C VAL A 152 -13.17 6.00 -3.82
N LEU A 153 -13.51 7.22 -4.27
CA LEU A 153 -13.99 8.30 -3.40
C LEU A 153 -15.30 7.95 -2.66
N GLU A 154 -16.20 7.23 -3.33
CA GLU A 154 -17.46 6.76 -2.73
C GLU A 154 -17.25 5.58 -1.78
N SER A 155 -16.25 4.73 -2.03
CA SER A 155 -15.98 3.52 -1.24
C SER A 155 -15.22 3.82 0.05
N PHE A 156 -14.43 4.92 0.10
CA PHE A 156 -13.56 5.25 1.22
C PHE A 156 -13.80 6.68 1.71
N PRO A 157 -14.82 6.93 2.54
CA PRO A 157 -15.21 8.29 2.99
C PRO A 157 -14.15 8.99 3.86
N ASN A 158 -13.16 8.26 4.35
CA ASN A 158 -12.05 8.82 5.14
C ASN A 158 -10.94 9.48 4.31
N ILE A 159 -11.09 9.54 2.97
CA ILE A 159 -10.15 10.23 2.09
C ILE A 159 -10.15 11.72 2.41
N VAL A 160 -8.97 12.26 2.76
CA VAL A 160 -8.77 13.68 3.06
C VAL A 160 -8.08 14.44 1.95
N GLU A 161 -7.26 13.75 1.16
CA GLU A 161 -6.59 14.29 -0.02
C GLU A 161 -6.43 13.21 -1.08
N HIS A 162 -6.44 13.61 -2.35
CA HIS A 162 -6.15 12.70 -3.45
C HIS A 162 -5.47 13.40 -4.62
N HIS A 163 -4.87 12.60 -5.50
CA HIS A 163 -4.21 13.05 -6.71
C HIS A 163 -4.36 12.01 -7.81
N LYS A 164 -4.52 12.48 -9.05
CA LYS A 164 -4.58 11.63 -10.24
C LYS A 164 -3.44 11.96 -11.18
N GLU A 165 -2.74 10.93 -11.63
CA GLU A 165 -1.70 11.07 -12.65
C GLU A 165 -1.79 9.89 -13.62
N GLY A 166 -2.08 10.19 -14.88
CA GLY A 166 -2.29 9.18 -15.90
C GLY A 166 -3.44 8.22 -15.55
N LYS A 167 -3.09 6.96 -15.37
CA LYS A 167 -4.04 5.87 -15.06
C LYS A 167 -4.14 5.56 -13.57
N ILE A 168 -3.41 6.27 -12.72
CA ILE A 168 -3.28 6.00 -11.29
C ILE A 168 -3.95 7.08 -10.46
N GLY A 169 -4.76 6.66 -9.50
CA GLY A 169 -5.24 7.49 -8.40
C GLY A 169 -4.42 7.22 -7.14
N VAL A 170 -4.08 8.26 -6.41
CA VAL A 170 -3.42 8.18 -5.11
C VAL A 170 -4.28 8.89 -4.09
N TYR A 171 -4.57 8.23 -2.99
CA TYR A 171 -5.52 8.70 -1.99
C TYR A 171 -4.90 8.61 -0.59
N LEU A 172 -4.98 9.71 0.15
CA LEU A 172 -4.58 9.77 1.55
C LEU A 172 -5.84 9.74 2.41
N LEU A 173 -5.91 8.75 3.29
CA LEU A 173 -7.01 8.58 4.24
C LEU A 173 -6.52 8.93 5.64
N LYS A 174 -7.41 9.50 6.46
CA LYS A 174 -7.17 9.73 7.88
C LYS A 174 -7.79 8.63 8.71
N GLY A 175 -6.98 7.98 9.55
CA GLY A 175 -7.39 6.95 10.48
C GLY A 175 -7.90 7.48 11.82
N ALA A 176 -8.10 6.57 12.76
CA ALA A 176 -8.72 6.85 14.06
C ALA A 176 -7.72 7.25 15.17
N LEU A 177 -6.40 7.13 14.93
CA LEU A 177 -5.35 7.45 15.91
C LEU A 177 -4.97 8.92 15.93
#